data_73049ef08726d5770249cc3b0986d615
#
_entry.id   73049ef08726d5770249cc3b0986d615
#
_cell.length_a   1.000
_cell.length_b   1.000
_cell.length_c   1.000
_cell.angle_alpha   90.00
_cell.angle_beta   90.00
_cell.angle_gamma   90.00
#
_symmetry.space_group_name_H-M   'P 1'
#
loop_
_entity.id
_entity.type
_entity.pdbx_description
1 polymer ?
#
loop_
_entity_poly.entity_id
_entity_poly.type
_entity_poly.pdbx_seq_one_letter_code
_entity_poly.pdbx_strand_id
1 'polypeptide(L)'
;SSVTKPVQDFTQLKKWYENISIRGYMQIRYNRLLETNGNLGCEQCDRSWGKDGGFFMRRMRIIFYGQLSKNVYLYVQPDFASSPSTERLHFGQIRDAYFDVGIDNENEFRFRIGQSKVPYGFENMQSSQNRLALDRNDALNSAVSNERDIGLFFYWAPKNKRKLFSSLVNDGLKGSGDYGIFAFGAYNGQTANNLELNNEPHIVSRVTYPFEFKKQIIEFGVQAYTGKWVMPKSNLSTGVKTNADLNYLDQRVAGTFVLYPKPFGIQGEYTIGKGPEFNKITDSIEVSTLRGGYLTVSYMAKFKKQILIPFIRYQYYDGGKKHERDARTYIVKELEIGGEWQFNRNFELVAHYTISNRRYEDFLKQNNLQTGNLLRIQAQVNF
;
A
#
# COMPACT_ATOMS: atom_id res chain seq x y z
N SER A 1 -58.66 6.10 20.01
CA SER A 1 -57.32 6.35 20.54
C SER A 1 -56.33 6.57 19.38
N SER A 2 -56.04 7.84 19.13
CA SER A 2 -55.04 8.27 18.16
C SER A 2 -53.63 8.02 18.71
N VAL A 3 -52.92 7.07 18.13
CA VAL A 3 -51.48 6.87 18.40
C VAL A 3 -50.72 7.99 17.69
N THR A 4 -50.39 9.03 18.43
CA THR A 4 -49.41 10.06 17.95
C THR A 4 -48.04 9.41 17.87
N LYS A 5 -47.52 9.24 16.67
CA LYS A 5 -46.09 8.90 16.46
C LYS A 5 -45.24 10.03 17.09
N PRO A 6 -44.18 9.70 17.84
CA PRO A 6 -43.30 10.73 18.39
C PRO A 6 -42.68 11.49 17.18
N VAL A 7 -42.92 12.80 17.17
CA VAL A 7 -42.22 13.70 16.24
C VAL A 7 -40.77 13.68 16.68
N GLN A 8 -39.89 13.13 15.85
CA GLN A 8 -38.45 13.24 16.05
C GLN A 8 -38.10 14.74 16.00
N ASP A 9 -37.66 15.27 17.13
CA ASP A 9 -37.17 16.63 17.20
C ASP A 9 -35.83 16.74 16.50
N PHE A 10 -35.81 17.19 15.24
CA PHE A 10 -34.60 17.39 14.43
C PHE A 10 -33.86 18.68 14.80
N THR A 11 -34.30 19.46 15.77
CA THR A 11 -33.73 20.78 16.10
C THR A 11 -32.42 20.70 16.87
N GLN A 12 -31.97 19.52 17.33
CA GLN A 12 -30.70 19.32 18.07
C GLN A 12 -29.70 18.41 17.33
N LEU A 13 -29.95 17.99 16.11
CA LEU A 13 -28.96 17.25 15.35
C LEU A 13 -27.82 18.19 14.94
N LYS A 14 -26.60 17.92 15.44
CA LYS A 14 -25.38 18.54 14.91
C LYS A 14 -25.44 18.48 13.40
N LYS A 15 -25.17 19.59 12.73
CA LYS A 15 -25.10 19.61 11.27
C LYS A 15 -24.10 18.57 10.82
N TRP A 16 -24.42 17.77 9.81
CA TRP A 16 -23.60 16.61 9.37
C TRP A 16 -22.12 16.98 9.15
N TYR A 17 -21.84 18.20 8.70
CA TYR A 17 -20.47 18.68 8.44
C TYR A 17 -19.67 18.96 9.72
N GLU A 18 -20.31 19.11 10.90
CA GLU A 18 -19.63 19.25 12.17
C GLU A 18 -18.98 17.93 12.63
N ASN A 19 -19.40 16.81 12.03
CA ASN A 19 -18.83 15.49 12.27
C ASN A 19 -17.69 15.15 11.27
N ILE A 20 -17.40 16.03 10.30
CA ILE A 20 -16.35 15.80 9.29
C ILE A 20 -15.10 16.59 9.68
N SER A 21 -14.00 15.91 9.76
CA SER A 21 -12.66 16.46 9.92
C SER A 21 -11.90 16.43 8.61
N ILE A 22 -11.01 17.39 8.42
CA ILE A 22 -10.14 17.48 7.23
C ILE A 22 -8.70 17.42 7.72
N ARG A 23 -7.89 16.65 7.02
CA ARG A 23 -6.43 16.60 7.14
C ARG A 23 -5.82 16.29 5.79
N GLY A 24 -4.52 16.43 5.68
CA GLY A 24 -3.86 16.08 4.43
C GLY A 24 -2.35 16.02 4.55
N TYR A 25 -1.73 15.70 3.45
CA TYR A 25 -0.28 15.77 3.32
C TYR A 25 0.13 15.95 1.86
N MET A 26 1.28 16.59 1.69
CA MET A 26 1.92 16.77 0.40
C MET A 26 3.34 16.24 0.43
N GLN A 27 3.74 15.51 -0.61
CA GLN A 27 5.09 14.97 -0.79
C GLN A 27 5.69 15.51 -2.09
N ILE A 28 6.76 16.27 -1.96
CA ILE A 28 7.60 16.72 -3.08
C ILE A 28 8.86 15.88 -3.06
N ARG A 29 9.22 15.33 -4.22
CA ARG A 29 10.36 14.43 -4.34
C ARG A 29 11.30 14.91 -5.45
N TYR A 30 12.60 14.75 -5.21
CA TYR A 30 13.62 14.73 -6.24
C TYR A 30 14.10 13.29 -6.40
N ASN A 31 14.05 12.79 -7.62
CA ASN A 31 14.49 11.44 -7.95
C ASN A 31 15.86 11.47 -8.65
N ARG A 32 16.51 10.30 -8.76
CA ARG A 32 17.68 10.01 -9.61
C ARG A 32 18.89 10.92 -9.39
N LEU A 33 19.11 11.40 -8.17
CA LEU A 33 20.39 12.00 -7.81
C LEU A 33 21.47 10.93 -7.74
N LEU A 34 22.71 11.27 -8.08
CA LEU A 34 23.88 10.37 -8.02
C LEU A 34 23.63 9.02 -8.73
N GLU A 35 22.83 9.01 -9.79
CA GLU A 35 22.56 7.80 -10.51
C GLU A 35 23.77 7.29 -11.28
N THR A 36 23.96 5.97 -11.27
CA THR A 36 25.08 5.31 -11.96
C THR A 36 24.65 4.61 -13.26
N ASN A 37 23.33 4.52 -13.50
CA ASN A 37 22.76 3.92 -14.70
C ASN A 37 21.42 4.59 -15.05
N GLY A 38 21.41 5.40 -16.11
CA GLY A 38 20.21 6.10 -16.59
C GLY A 38 19.10 5.16 -17.12
N ASN A 39 19.45 3.91 -17.50
CA ASN A 39 18.49 2.92 -17.96
C ASN A 39 17.83 2.13 -16.81
N LEU A 40 18.28 2.34 -15.56
CA LEU A 40 17.68 1.67 -14.42
C LEU A 40 16.21 2.08 -14.27
N GLY A 41 15.30 1.13 -14.41
CA GLY A 41 13.86 1.38 -14.42
C GLY A 41 13.08 0.47 -13.50
N CYS A 42 11.93 0.96 -13.07
CA CYS A 42 10.94 0.20 -12.32
C CYS A 42 9.54 0.72 -12.67
N GLU A 43 8.80 0.03 -13.52
CA GLU A 43 7.49 0.53 -13.98
C GLU A 43 6.49 0.76 -12.86
N GLN A 44 6.40 -0.13 -11.87
CA GLN A 44 5.46 0.02 -10.75
C GLN A 44 5.90 1.07 -9.72
N CYS A 45 7.21 1.25 -9.53
CA CYS A 45 7.74 2.35 -8.74
C CYS A 45 8.09 3.57 -9.60
N ASP A 46 8.01 3.51 -10.91
CA ASP A 46 8.44 4.55 -11.83
C ASP A 46 7.54 5.77 -11.89
N ARG A 47 6.37 5.66 -11.37
CA ARG A 47 5.66 6.88 -10.94
C ARG A 47 6.44 7.66 -9.87
N SER A 48 7.56 7.11 -9.41
CA SER A 48 8.42 7.64 -8.40
C SER A 48 9.90 7.71 -8.82
N TRP A 49 10.34 6.87 -9.75
CA TRP A 49 11.70 6.95 -10.28
C TRP A 49 11.82 7.87 -11.49
N GLY A 50 10.92 7.74 -12.47
CA GLY A 50 10.97 8.47 -13.74
C GLY A 50 12.11 8.04 -14.66
N LYS A 51 12.14 8.60 -15.86
CA LYS A 51 13.24 8.38 -16.82
C LYS A 51 14.42 9.29 -16.52
N ASP A 52 14.12 10.53 -16.14
CA ASP A 52 15.10 11.59 -15.91
C ASP A 52 15.01 12.08 -14.46
N GLY A 53 16.05 12.71 -13.96
CA GLY A 53 16.06 13.36 -12.65
C GLY A 53 15.23 14.64 -12.64
N GLY A 54 14.54 14.92 -11.52
CA GLY A 54 13.78 16.16 -11.40
C GLY A 54 12.91 16.22 -10.16
N PHE A 55 12.33 17.39 -9.94
CA PHE A 55 11.32 17.59 -8.91
C PHE A 55 9.93 17.23 -9.43
N PHE A 56 9.16 16.56 -8.60
CA PHE A 56 7.75 16.29 -8.87
C PHE A 56 6.94 16.14 -7.59
N MET A 57 5.63 16.39 -7.69
CA MET A 57 4.70 16.17 -6.62
C MET A 57 4.31 14.69 -6.59
N ARG A 58 4.88 13.94 -5.65
CA ARG A 58 4.59 12.50 -5.56
C ARG A 58 3.19 12.21 -5.06
N ARG A 59 2.70 13.01 -4.11
CA ARG A 59 1.34 12.93 -3.55
C ARG A 59 0.89 14.29 -3.06
N MET A 60 -0.38 14.59 -3.26
CA MET A 60 -1.08 15.67 -2.61
C MET A 60 -2.47 15.16 -2.24
N ARG A 61 -2.66 14.81 -0.98
CA ARG A 61 -3.86 14.14 -0.50
C ARG A 61 -4.61 15.00 0.48
N ILE A 62 -5.90 15.13 0.25
CA ILE A 62 -6.85 15.72 1.19
C ILE A 62 -7.71 14.56 1.69
N ILE A 63 -7.97 14.52 2.98
CA ILE A 63 -8.70 13.45 3.62
C ILE A 63 -9.88 14.05 4.37
N PHE A 64 -11.09 13.67 3.95
CA PHE A 64 -12.34 13.96 4.63
C PHE A 64 -12.76 12.72 5.40
N TYR A 65 -12.93 12.84 6.71
CA TYR A 65 -13.27 11.69 7.53
C TYR A 65 -14.08 12.10 8.76
N GLY A 66 -14.93 11.20 9.24
CA GLY A 66 -15.67 11.47 10.45
C GLY A 66 -16.69 10.41 10.80
N GLN A 67 -17.13 10.45 12.08
CA GLN A 67 -18.17 9.59 12.60
C GLN A 67 -19.53 10.26 12.35
N LEU A 68 -20.26 9.80 11.32
CA LEU A 68 -21.56 10.37 10.93
C LEU A 68 -22.66 10.02 11.95
N SER A 69 -22.58 8.83 12.52
CA SER A 69 -23.45 8.38 13.62
C SER A 69 -22.66 7.44 14.52
N LYS A 70 -23.25 6.93 15.60
CA LYS A 70 -22.59 6.01 16.53
C LYS A 70 -21.89 4.84 15.82
N ASN A 71 -22.48 4.35 14.74
CA ASN A 71 -22.04 3.13 14.05
C ASN A 71 -21.56 3.35 12.62
N VAL A 72 -21.66 4.57 12.07
CA VAL A 72 -21.27 4.86 10.68
C VAL A 72 -20.12 5.83 10.64
N TYR A 73 -19.00 5.41 10.06
CA TYR A 73 -17.81 6.23 9.84
C TYR A 73 -17.60 6.40 8.33
N LEU A 74 -17.29 7.63 7.88
CA LEU A 74 -17.01 7.97 6.50
C LEU A 74 -15.52 8.31 6.32
N TYR A 75 -14.97 7.91 5.19
CA TYR A 75 -13.61 8.27 4.79
C TYR A 75 -13.50 8.43 3.27
N VAL A 76 -13.08 9.62 2.84
CA VAL A 76 -12.87 9.94 1.42
C VAL A 76 -11.51 10.61 1.26
N GLN A 77 -10.70 10.12 0.34
CA GLN A 77 -9.34 10.61 0.09
C GLN A 77 -9.07 10.79 -1.41
N PRO A 78 -9.29 11.97 -1.98
CA PRO A 78 -8.72 12.36 -3.26
C PRO A 78 -7.19 12.50 -3.19
N ASP A 79 -6.52 12.22 -4.30
CA ASP A 79 -5.08 12.37 -4.49
C ASP A 79 -4.82 13.14 -5.79
N PHE A 80 -4.11 14.25 -5.70
CA PHE A 80 -3.71 15.10 -6.83
C PHE A 80 -2.22 14.87 -7.12
N ALA A 81 -1.86 13.62 -7.37
CA ALA A 81 -0.49 13.19 -7.61
C ALA A 81 0.04 13.65 -8.96
N SER A 82 1.34 13.59 -9.13
CA SER A 82 2.00 13.68 -10.43
C SER A 82 2.78 12.39 -10.73
N SER A 83 3.12 12.21 -12.00
CA SER A 83 3.95 11.10 -12.45
C SER A 83 5.06 11.61 -13.35
N PRO A 84 6.34 11.39 -13.00
CA PRO A 84 7.46 11.81 -13.83
C PRO A 84 7.64 10.96 -15.09
N SER A 85 6.84 9.90 -15.25
CA SER A 85 6.90 8.99 -16.40
C SER A 85 5.78 9.20 -17.43
N THR A 86 4.95 10.23 -17.27
CA THR A 86 3.86 10.57 -18.18
C THR A 86 3.99 12.02 -18.67
N GLU A 87 3.37 12.34 -19.82
CA GLU A 87 3.35 13.69 -20.38
C GLU A 87 2.60 14.70 -19.50
N ARG A 88 1.69 14.22 -18.63
CA ARG A 88 0.92 15.06 -17.71
C ARG A 88 1.45 14.93 -16.29
N LEU A 89 1.91 16.05 -15.73
CA LEU A 89 2.47 16.08 -14.39
C LEU A 89 1.43 15.86 -13.29
N HIS A 90 0.22 16.39 -13.45
CA HIS A 90 -0.80 16.33 -12.40
C HIS A 90 -2.08 15.66 -12.90
N PHE A 91 -2.65 14.81 -12.06
CA PHE A 91 -3.94 14.19 -12.29
C PHE A 91 -4.67 13.97 -10.96
N GLY A 92 -6.00 14.08 -11.00
CA GLY A 92 -6.85 13.80 -9.85
C GLY A 92 -7.38 12.37 -9.91
N GLN A 93 -7.39 11.68 -8.77
CA GLN A 93 -7.99 10.35 -8.65
C GLN A 93 -8.56 10.15 -7.24
N ILE A 94 -9.55 9.29 -7.13
CA ILE A 94 -10.02 8.81 -5.83
C ILE A 94 -9.09 7.69 -5.37
N ARG A 95 -8.49 7.85 -4.18
CA ARG A 95 -7.67 6.78 -3.57
C ARG A 95 -8.53 5.93 -2.65
N ASP A 96 -9.20 6.55 -1.70
CA ASP A 96 -10.11 5.88 -0.78
C ASP A 96 -11.47 6.57 -0.84
N ALA A 97 -12.54 5.79 -0.88
CA ALA A 97 -13.92 6.23 -0.75
C ALA A 97 -14.72 5.07 -0.16
N TYR A 98 -14.88 5.07 1.14
CA TYR A 98 -15.55 4.01 1.86
C TYR A 98 -16.27 4.51 3.11
N PHE A 99 -17.14 3.68 3.61
CA PHE A 99 -17.72 3.83 4.93
C PHE A 99 -17.60 2.54 5.72
N ASP A 100 -17.41 2.67 7.03
CA ASP A 100 -17.45 1.56 7.98
C ASP A 100 -18.80 1.57 8.69
N VAL A 101 -19.42 0.38 8.81
CA VAL A 101 -20.63 0.16 9.58
C VAL A 101 -20.30 -0.80 10.73
N GLY A 102 -20.34 -0.28 11.96
CA GLY A 102 -20.21 -1.08 13.17
C GLY A 102 -21.54 -1.75 13.51
N ILE A 103 -21.51 -3.00 13.94
CA ILE A 103 -22.70 -3.77 14.29
C ILE A 103 -22.91 -3.94 15.78
N ASP A 104 -21.95 -3.52 16.59
CA ASP A 104 -22.00 -3.55 18.05
C ASP A 104 -21.78 -2.15 18.65
N ASN A 105 -21.98 -2.02 19.95
CA ASN A 105 -21.90 -0.73 20.65
C ASN A 105 -20.50 -0.09 20.65
N GLU A 106 -19.45 -0.88 20.55
CA GLU A 106 -18.05 -0.46 20.59
C GLU A 106 -17.40 -0.44 19.22
N ASN A 107 -18.15 -0.81 18.16
CA ASN A 107 -17.66 -0.97 16.79
C ASN A 107 -16.45 -1.93 16.70
N GLU A 108 -16.43 -2.97 17.53
CA GLU A 108 -15.41 -4.01 17.49
C GLU A 108 -15.56 -4.87 16.22
N PHE A 109 -16.81 -5.14 15.82
CA PHE A 109 -17.20 -5.79 14.59
C PHE A 109 -17.69 -4.74 13.61
N ARG A 110 -17.07 -4.66 12.43
CA ARG A 110 -17.46 -3.66 11.43
C ARG A 110 -17.28 -4.16 10.01
N PHE A 111 -18.14 -3.67 9.14
CA PHE A 111 -18.04 -3.86 7.70
C PHE A 111 -17.55 -2.56 7.06
N ARG A 112 -16.55 -2.67 6.22
CA ARG A 112 -16.08 -1.59 5.34
C ARG A 112 -16.59 -1.85 3.94
N ILE A 113 -17.24 -0.86 3.36
CA ILE A 113 -17.86 -0.95 2.03
C ILE A 113 -17.32 0.20 1.19
N GLY A 114 -16.79 -0.13 0.00
CA GLY A 114 -16.26 0.85 -0.95
C GLY A 114 -14.80 0.62 -1.33
N GLN A 115 -14.18 1.63 -1.94
CA GLN A 115 -12.78 1.58 -2.33
C GLN A 115 -11.87 1.88 -1.15
N SER A 116 -11.11 0.90 -0.74
CA SER A 116 -10.16 1.00 0.38
C SER A 116 -8.95 0.10 0.18
N LYS A 117 -7.97 0.21 1.07
CA LYS A 117 -6.84 -0.71 1.06
C LYS A 117 -7.30 -2.15 1.26
N VAL A 118 -6.80 -3.04 0.38
CA VAL A 118 -6.96 -4.48 0.56
C VAL A 118 -6.15 -4.91 1.79
N PRO A 119 -6.74 -5.67 2.75
CA PRO A 119 -6.04 -6.06 3.98
C PRO A 119 -5.03 -7.19 3.75
N TYR A 120 -4.08 -6.96 2.83
CA TYR A 120 -2.98 -7.84 2.47
C TYR A 120 -1.66 -7.07 2.46
N GLY A 121 -0.66 -7.54 3.23
CA GLY A 121 0.64 -6.91 3.38
C GLY A 121 0.67 -5.75 4.38
N PHE A 122 1.62 -5.77 5.31
CA PHE A 122 1.77 -4.73 6.32
C PHE A 122 2.08 -3.36 5.69
N GLU A 123 3.06 -3.31 4.77
CA GLU A 123 3.42 -2.08 4.06
C GLU A 123 2.27 -1.52 3.19
N ASN A 124 1.36 -2.38 2.72
CA ASN A 124 0.18 -1.95 2.00
C ASN A 124 -0.76 -1.15 2.89
N MET A 125 -0.98 -1.62 4.11
CA MET A 125 -1.88 -0.98 5.06
C MET A 125 -1.28 0.27 5.68
N GLN A 126 0.06 0.40 5.79
CA GLN A 126 0.67 1.66 6.21
C GLN A 126 0.26 2.82 5.30
N SER A 127 -0.06 3.96 5.89
CA SER A 127 -0.18 5.20 5.12
C SER A 127 1.18 5.55 4.51
N SER A 128 1.19 6.06 3.28
CA SER A 128 2.44 6.47 2.63
C SER A 128 3.17 7.61 3.33
N GLN A 129 2.51 8.35 4.21
CA GLN A 129 3.12 9.34 5.10
C GLN A 129 3.83 8.71 6.29
N ASN A 130 3.60 7.43 6.59
CA ASN A 130 4.16 6.73 7.75
C ASN A 130 5.24 5.72 7.37
N ARG A 131 5.47 5.46 6.08
CA ARG A 131 6.50 4.51 5.63
C ARG A 131 7.87 5.16 5.65
N LEU A 132 8.89 4.42 6.11
CA LEU A 132 10.30 4.85 6.01
C LEU A 132 10.78 4.76 4.57
N ALA A 133 10.56 3.62 3.91
CA ALA A 133 10.91 3.45 2.50
C ALA A 133 9.95 4.26 1.60
N LEU A 134 10.51 4.92 0.59
CA LEU A 134 9.75 5.76 -0.33
C LEU A 134 8.75 4.98 -1.18
N ASP A 135 9.04 3.70 -1.46
CA ASP A 135 8.18 2.80 -2.22
C ASP A 135 7.96 1.49 -1.46
N ARG A 136 6.86 0.80 -1.77
CA ARG A 136 6.58 -0.53 -1.25
C ARG A 136 7.49 -1.56 -1.91
N ASN A 137 7.69 -2.68 -1.23
CA ASN A 137 8.46 -3.79 -1.79
C ASN A 137 7.81 -4.37 -3.06
N ASP A 138 8.63 -4.96 -3.92
CA ASP A 138 8.19 -5.48 -5.21
C ASP A 138 7.21 -6.66 -5.10
N ALA A 139 7.37 -7.53 -4.10
CA ALA A 139 6.46 -8.63 -3.86
C ALA A 139 5.02 -8.14 -3.59
N LEU A 140 4.88 -7.06 -2.82
CA LEU A 140 3.59 -6.46 -2.52
C LEU A 140 3.04 -5.64 -3.69
N ASN A 141 3.90 -4.89 -4.39
CA ASN A 141 3.51 -4.17 -5.60
C ASN A 141 3.00 -5.10 -6.71
N SER A 142 3.56 -6.31 -6.82
CA SER A 142 3.08 -7.33 -7.75
C SER A 142 1.74 -7.93 -7.35
N ALA A 143 1.39 -7.90 -6.07
CA ALA A 143 0.13 -8.43 -5.54
C ALA A 143 -1.02 -7.45 -5.71
N VAL A 144 -0.87 -6.25 -5.16
CA VAL A 144 -1.92 -5.22 -5.14
C VAL A 144 -1.32 -3.90 -5.61
N SER A 145 -1.34 -3.68 -6.92
CA SER A 145 -0.98 -2.38 -7.49
C SER A 145 -1.93 -1.31 -6.94
N ASN A 146 -1.44 -0.08 -6.75
CA ASN A 146 -2.22 1.02 -6.19
C ASN A 146 -2.79 0.81 -4.77
N GLU A 147 -2.49 -0.31 -4.09
CA GLU A 147 -2.85 -0.58 -2.69
C GLU A 147 -4.34 -0.86 -2.41
N ARG A 148 -5.26 -0.50 -3.30
CA ARG A 148 -6.71 -0.44 -3.04
C ARG A 148 -7.50 -1.19 -4.09
N ASP A 149 -8.73 -1.55 -3.67
CA ASP A 149 -9.76 -2.02 -4.57
C ASP A 149 -11.15 -1.74 -4.00
N ILE A 150 -12.19 -1.87 -4.81
CA ILE A 150 -13.58 -1.80 -4.39
C ILE A 150 -13.99 -3.16 -3.84
N GLY A 151 -14.56 -3.17 -2.63
CA GLY A 151 -14.97 -4.41 -2.00
C GLY A 151 -15.81 -4.23 -0.74
N LEU A 152 -16.09 -5.37 -0.14
CA LEU A 152 -16.71 -5.50 1.17
C LEU A 152 -15.73 -6.25 2.08
N PHE A 153 -15.32 -5.60 3.18
CA PHE A 153 -14.37 -6.16 4.13
C PHE A 153 -14.97 -6.16 5.53
N PHE A 154 -14.91 -7.29 6.18
CA PHE A 154 -15.21 -7.45 7.60
C PHE A 154 -13.93 -7.26 8.42
N TYR A 155 -14.01 -6.51 9.50
CA TYR A 155 -12.93 -6.31 10.46
C TYR A 155 -13.42 -6.57 11.89
N TRP A 156 -12.60 -7.28 12.65
CA TRP A 156 -12.83 -7.47 14.07
C TRP A 156 -11.58 -7.17 14.89
N ALA A 157 -11.72 -6.41 15.93
CA ALA A 157 -10.74 -6.26 17.02
C ALA A 157 -11.41 -5.74 18.28
N PRO A 158 -11.01 -6.25 19.47
CA PRO A 158 -11.43 -5.68 20.74
C PRO A 158 -11.05 -4.20 20.86
N LYS A 159 -11.85 -3.44 21.58
CA LYS A 159 -11.68 -1.98 21.75
C LYS A 159 -10.28 -1.56 22.19
N ASN A 160 -9.65 -2.31 23.11
CA ASN A 160 -8.29 -2.03 23.57
C ASN A 160 -7.26 -2.20 22.44
N LYS A 161 -7.40 -3.21 21.59
CA LYS A 161 -6.50 -3.42 20.46
C LYS A 161 -6.71 -2.40 19.35
N ARG A 162 -7.94 -1.97 19.11
CA ARG A 162 -8.24 -0.85 18.20
C ARG A 162 -7.52 0.44 18.65
N LYS A 163 -7.58 0.74 19.97
CA LYS A 163 -6.85 1.88 20.55
C LYS A 163 -5.34 1.71 20.37
N LEU A 164 -4.81 0.51 20.57
CA LEU A 164 -3.39 0.22 20.39
C LEU A 164 -2.96 0.45 18.93
N PHE A 165 -3.68 -0.08 17.93
CA PHE A 165 -3.37 0.17 16.52
C PHE A 165 -3.39 1.65 16.17
N SER A 166 -4.34 2.41 16.72
CA SER A 166 -4.40 3.85 16.51
C SER A 166 -3.21 4.58 17.16
N SER A 167 -2.81 4.19 18.37
CA SER A 167 -1.65 4.79 19.04
C SER A 167 -0.34 4.51 18.32
N LEU A 168 -0.16 3.32 17.73
CA LEU A 168 1.02 2.98 16.92
C LEU A 168 1.21 3.91 15.71
N VAL A 169 0.13 4.47 15.18
CA VAL A 169 0.17 5.49 14.12
C VAL A 169 0.38 6.88 14.72
N ASN A 170 -0.43 7.26 15.72
CA ASN A 170 -0.44 8.62 16.26
C ASN A 170 0.85 8.98 17.00
N ASP A 171 1.51 7.99 17.62
CA ASP A 171 2.79 8.15 18.32
C ASP A 171 4.00 8.08 17.37
N GLY A 172 3.76 7.99 16.05
CA GLY A 172 4.81 7.96 15.02
C GLY A 172 5.59 6.65 14.96
N LEU A 173 5.08 5.56 15.54
CA LEU A 173 5.75 4.26 15.60
C LEU A 173 5.67 3.46 14.29
N LYS A 174 5.27 4.10 13.20
CA LYS A 174 5.18 3.47 11.88
C LYS A 174 4.13 2.36 11.77
N GLY A 175 3.04 2.47 12.53
CA GLY A 175 1.92 1.53 12.50
C GLY A 175 1.18 1.50 11.16
N SER A 176 0.47 0.39 10.90
CA SER A 176 -0.37 0.22 9.70
C SER A 176 -1.76 0.87 9.85
N GLY A 177 -2.25 1.06 11.07
CA GLY A 177 -3.61 1.51 11.37
C GLY A 177 -4.53 0.37 11.80
N ASP A 178 -5.78 0.71 12.11
CA ASP A 178 -6.77 -0.25 12.61
C ASP A 178 -7.48 -0.99 11.47
N TYR A 179 -6.91 -2.11 11.07
CA TYR A 179 -7.49 -3.08 10.15
C TYR A 179 -7.92 -4.38 10.86
N GLY A 180 -8.21 -4.29 12.17
CA GLY A 180 -8.62 -5.42 13.00
C GLY A 180 -7.49 -6.40 13.33
N ILE A 181 -7.76 -7.27 14.30
CA ILE A 181 -6.97 -8.48 14.55
C ILE A 181 -7.30 -9.53 13.49
N PHE A 182 -8.57 -9.63 13.12
CA PHE A 182 -9.06 -10.46 12.04
C PHE A 182 -9.71 -9.58 10.96
N ALA A 183 -9.41 -9.89 9.71
CA ALA A 183 -10.07 -9.33 8.56
C ALA A 183 -10.40 -10.42 7.53
N PHE A 184 -11.55 -10.27 6.90
CA PHE A 184 -12.00 -11.13 5.80
C PHE A 184 -12.78 -10.28 4.80
N GLY A 185 -12.64 -10.53 3.50
CA GLY A 185 -13.40 -9.74 2.53
C GLY A 185 -13.34 -10.26 1.11
N ALA A 186 -14.22 -9.68 0.30
CA ALA A 186 -14.29 -9.90 -1.14
C ALA A 186 -14.13 -8.55 -1.86
N TYR A 187 -13.35 -8.54 -2.94
CA TYR A 187 -13.07 -7.35 -3.73
C TYR A 187 -12.90 -7.69 -5.22
N ASN A 188 -13.00 -6.70 -6.09
CA ASN A 188 -12.98 -6.92 -7.53
C ASN A 188 -11.72 -7.63 -8.04
N GLY A 189 -10.53 -7.22 -7.59
CA GLY A 189 -9.26 -7.84 -8.02
C GLY A 189 -8.50 -7.08 -9.12
N GLN A 190 -9.14 -6.18 -9.85
CA GLN A 190 -8.53 -5.38 -10.92
C GLN A 190 -7.82 -4.10 -10.44
N THR A 191 -7.77 -3.88 -9.12
CA THR A 191 -7.23 -2.71 -8.43
C THR A 191 -8.05 -1.42 -8.57
N ALA A 192 -7.76 -0.45 -7.71
CA ALA A 192 -8.48 0.81 -7.64
C ALA A 192 -8.60 1.52 -8.99
N ASN A 193 -9.78 2.08 -9.25
CA ASN A 193 -10.12 2.87 -10.43
C ASN A 193 -10.08 2.10 -11.76
N ASN A 194 -10.09 0.77 -11.73
CA ASN A 194 -10.24 -0.08 -12.91
C ASN A 194 -11.60 -0.78 -12.90
N LEU A 195 -12.10 -1.07 -14.09
CA LEU A 195 -13.32 -1.86 -14.25
C LEU A 195 -13.03 -3.33 -13.89
N GLU A 196 -14.03 -3.99 -13.33
CA GLU A 196 -14.02 -5.45 -13.21
C GLU A 196 -14.13 -6.09 -14.59
N LEU A 197 -13.34 -7.12 -14.85
CA LEU A 197 -13.25 -7.78 -16.14
C LEU A 197 -13.73 -9.23 -16.11
N ASN A 198 -14.07 -9.77 -14.94
CA ASN A 198 -14.69 -11.08 -14.75
C ASN A 198 -15.74 -11.03 -13.64
N ASN A 199 -16.47 -12.13 -13.43
CA ASN A 199 -17.46 -12.25 -12.36
C ASN A 199 -16.93 -12.99 -11.12
N GLU A 200 -15.61 -13.04 -10.95
CA GLU A 200 -14.97 -13.80 -9.89
C GLU A 200 -14.25 -12.86 -8.91
N PRO A 201 -14.87 -12.48 -7.79
CA PRO A 201 -14.22 -11.62 -6.81
C PRO A 201 -13.02 -12.31 -6.18
N HIS A 202 -11.99 -11.53 -5.88
CA HIS A 202 -10.89 -11.97 -5.03
C HIS A 202 -11.36 -12.06 -3.58
N ILE A 203 -10.90 -13.08 -2.87
CA ILE A 203 -11.15 -13.27 -1.44
C ILE A 203 -9.85 -13.05 -0.69
N VAL A 204 -9.91 -12.27 0.39
CA VAL A 204 -8.76 -12.00 1.26
C VAL A 204 -9.09 -12.33 2.71
N SER A 205 -8.11 -12.85 3.43
CA SER A 205 -8.17 -13.07 4.87
C SER A 205 -6.86 -12.62 5.53
N ARG A 206 -6.97 -12.06 6.73
CA ARG A 206 -5.84 -11.60 7.53
C ARG A 206 -6.07 -11.87 9.01
N VAL A 207 -5.05 -12.38 9.66
CA VAL A 207 -4.96 -12.43 11.12
C VAL A 207 -3.68 -11.74 11.54
N THR A 208 -3.76 -10.85 12.52
CA THR A 208 -2.59 -10.21 13.13
C THR A 208 -2.82 -9.97 14.60
N TYR A 209 -1.75 -9.99 15.40
CA TYR A 209 -1.89 -9.72 16.81
C TYR A 209 -0.72 -8.90 17.35
N PRO A 210 -0.97 -7.72 17.93
CA PRO A 210 0.01 -6.90 18.61
C PRO A 210 0.14 -7.33 20.07
N PHE A 211 1.34 -7.81 20.43
CA PHE A 211 1.73 -8.13 21.80
C PHE A 211 2.46 -6.97 22.44
N GLU A 212 2.02 -6.57 23.63
CA GLU A 212 2.68 -5.57 24.46
C GLU A 212 3.58 -6.29 25.47
N PHE A 213 4.88 -6.13 25.32
CA PHE A 213 5.87 -6.75 26.21
C PHE A 213 6.77 -5.69 26.83
N LYS A 214 6.57 -5.38 28.12
CA LYS A 214 7.28 -4.31 28.85
C LYS A 214 7.15 -2.96 28.10
N LYS A 215 8.25 -2.46 27.54
CA LYS A 215 8.30 -1.21 26.79
C LYS A 215 8.23 -1.40 25.29
N GLN A 216 8.17 -2.66 24.82
CA GLN A 216 8.13 -2.99 23.40
C GLN A 216 6.75 -3.46 22.94
N ILE A 217 6.48 -3.29 21.67
CA ILE A 217 5.29 -3.83 21.00
C ILE A 217 5.77 -4.63 19.80
N ILE A 218 5.31 -5.88 19.71
CA ILE A 218 5.66 -6.81 18.64
C ILE A 218 4.35 -7.25 17.99
N GLU A 219 4.29 -7.20 16.66
CA GLU A 219 3.14 -7.66 15.89
C GLU A 219 3.53 -8.80 14.97
N PHE A 220 2.77 -9.89 15.01
CA PHE A 220 2.85 -10.97 14.03
C PHE A 220 1.56 -11.00 13.22
N GLY A 221 1.68 -11.29 11.94
CA GLY A 221 0.53 -11.40 11.06
C GLY A 221 0.72 -12.45 9.99
N VAL A 222 -0.40 -13.06 9.58
CA VAL A 222 -0.52 -13.92 8.40
C VAL A 222 -1.70 -13.43 7.60
N GLN A 223 -1.52 -13.32 6.30
CA GLN A 223 -2.55 -12.90 5.37
C GLN A 223 -2.48 -13.72 4.09
N ALA A 224 -3.63 -13.95 3.48
CA ALA A 224 -3.74 -14.67 2.23
C ALA A 224 -4.84 -14.08 1.35
N TYR A 225 -4.66 -14.19 0.05
CA TYR A 225 -5.75 -13.96 -0.89
C TYR A 225 -5.73 -14.96 -2.04
N THR A 226 -6.87 -15.12 -2.68
CA THR A 226 -7.04 -15.93 -3.89
C THR A 226 -8.07 -15.28 -4.80
N GLY A 227 -7.87 -15.41 -6.10
CA GLY A 227 -8.78 -14.96 -7.14
C GLY A 227 -8.21 -15.23 -8.52
N LYS A 228 -8.89 -14.71 -9.54
CA LYS A 228 -8.40 -14.76 -10.91
C LYS A 228 -8.22 -13.35 -11.48
N TRP A 229 -7.02 -13.09 -11.94
CA TRP A 229 -6.66 -11.85 -12.60
C TRP A 229 -6.90 -11.93 -14.10
N VAL A 230 -7.68 -11.00 -14.65
CA VAL A 230 -7.83 -10.86 -16.10
C VAL A 230 -6.77 -9.89 -16.63
N MET A 231 -5.95 -10.37 -17.53
CA MET A 231 -4.93 -9.55 -18.18
C MET A 231 -5.58 -8.55 -19.14
N PRO A 232 -5.44 -7.23 -18.92
CA PRO A 232 -5.93 -6.23 -19.86
C PRO A 232 -5.22 -6.37 -21.23
N LYS A 233 -6.00 -6.34 -22.32
CA LYS A 233 -5.43 -6.42 -23.68
C LYS A 233 -4.41 -5.34 -23.99
N SER A 234 -4.54 -4.18 -23.37
CA SER A 234 -3.56 -3.07 -23.48
C SER A 234 -2.18 -3.41 -22.90
N ASN A 235 -2.10 -4.42 -22.03
CA ASN A 235 -0.85 -4.88 -21.45
C ASN A 235 -0.21 -6.02 -22.21
N LEU A 236 -0.76 -6.43 -23.36
CA LEU A 236 -0.24 -7.53 -24.16
C LEU A 236 0.60 -7.01 -25.34
N SER A 237 1.77 -7.57 -25.51
CA SER A 237 2.59 -7.40 -26.71
C SER A 237 2.00 -8.19 -27.88
N THR A 238 2.14 -7.66 -29.10
CA THR A 238 1.74 -8.38 -30.30
C THR A 238 2.64 -9.62 -30.46
N GLY A 239 2.03 -10.80 -30.52
CA GLY A 239 2.73 -12.08 -30.67
C GLY A 239 2.94 -12.88 -29.38
N VAL A 240 2.72 -12.30 -28.20
CA VAL A 240 2.74 -13.07 -26.95
C VAL A 240 1.57 -14.04 -26.92
N LYS A 241 1.82 -15.28 -26.51
CA LYS A 241 0.79 -16.32 -26.38
C LYS A 241 0.10 -16.22 -25.03
N THR A 242 -1.21 -16.36 -25.05
CA THR A 242 -2.07 -16.27 -23.84
C THR A 242 -3.08 -17.41 -23.83
N ASN A 243 -3.69 -17.66 -22.68
CA ASN A 243 -4.93 -18.44 -22.64
C ASN A 243 -6.07 -17.66 -23.32
N ALA A 244 -7.14 -18.36 -23.72
CA ALA A 244 -8.20 -17.79 -24.53
C ALA A 244 -9.03 -16.70 -23.82
N ASP A 245 -9.21 -16.82 -22.51
CA ASP A 245 -10.03 -15.93 -21.68
C ASP A 245 -9.20 -14.85 -20.96
N LEU A 246 -7.88 -14.84 -21.11
CA LEU A 246 -6.92 -13.95 -20.44
C LEU A 246 -7.01 -13.99 -18.91
N ASN A 247 -7.57 -15.04 -18.35
CA ASN A 247 -7.90 -15.18 -16.94
C ASN A 247 -6.91 -16.13 -16.24
N TYR A 248 -6.16 -15.61 -15.29
CA TYR A 248 -5.05 -16.32 -14.64
C TYR A 248 -5.25 -16.39 -13.13
N LEU A 249 -4.99 -17.57 -12.55
CA LEU A 249 -4.97 -17.73 -11.10
C LEU A 249 -3.96 -16.76 -10.48
N ASP A 250 -4.37 -16.04 -9.42
CA ASP A 250 -3.50 -15.24 -8.58
C ASP A 250 -3.85 -15.50 -7.10
N GLN A 251 -2.95 -16.16 -6.41
CA GLN A 251 -3.12 -16.51 -5.00
C GLN A 251 -1.81 -16.39 -4.25
N ARG A 252 -1.87 -15.83 -3.04
CA ARG A 252 -0.66 -15.61 -2.24
C ARG A 252 -0.94 -15.75 -0.76
N VAL A 253 0.12 -16.12 -0.03
CA VAL A 253 0.17 -16.10 1.43
C VAL A 253 1.38 -15.27 1.84
N ALA A 254 1.24 -14.42 2.83
CA ALA A 254 2.31 -13.61 3.40
C ALA A 254 2.34 -13.72 4.92
N GLY A 255 3.57 -13.78 5.46
CA GLY A 255 3.84 -13.63 6.88
C GLY A 255 4.45 -12.27 7.17
N THR A 256 4.07 -11.62 8.26
CA THR A 256 4.61 -10.33 8.70
C THR A 256 5.10 -10.37 10.14
N PHE A 257 6.17 -9.65 10.39
CA PHE A 257 6.75 -9.42 11.71
C PHE A 257 7.10 -7.96 11.87
N VAL A 258 6.65 -7.33 12.95
CA VAL A 258 6.98 -5.95 13.28
C VAL A 258 7.38 -5.83 14.74
N LEU A 259 8.59 -5.38 15.00
CA LEU A 259 9.03 -4.83 16.26
C LEU A 259 8.98 -3.30 16.12
N TYR A 260 8.05 -2.67 16.81
CA TYR A 260 7.85 -1.22 16.68
C TYR A 260 9.02 -0.42 17.26
N PRO A 261 9.47 0.70 16.61
CA PRO A 261 10.70 1.40 16.98
C PRO A 261 10.62 2.15 18.32
N LYS A 262 11.01 1.45 19.42
CA LYS A 262 11.09 1.99 20.80
C LYS A 262 12.42 1.61 21.48
N PRO A 263 13.61 2.17 21.16
CA PRO A 263 13.91 2.93 19.95
C PRO A 263 14.25 2.09 18.73
N PHE A 264 14.60 0.81 18.93
CA PHE A 264 14.96 -0.12 17.86
C PHE A 264 13.72 -0.72 17.21
N GLY A 265 13.68 -0.76 15.88
CA GLY A 265 12.58 -1.28 15.10
C GLY A 265 13.03 -2.30 14.05
N ILE A 266 12.21 -3.32 13.85
CA ILE A 266 12.34 -4.28 12.75
C ILE A 266 10.97 -4.40 12.08
N GLN A 267 10.93 -4.38 10.76
CA GLN A 267 9.72 -4.63 9.98
C GLN A 267 10.08 -5.59 8.85
N GLY A 268 9.39 -6.72 8.80
CA GLY A 268 9.61 -7.72 7.77
C GLY A 268 8.32 -8.32 7.26
N GLU A 269 8.33 -8.68 5.98
CA GLU A 269 7.23 -9.37 5.30
C GLU A 269 7.80 -10.30 4.25
N TYR A 270 7.25 -11.49 4.16
CA TYR A 270 7.60 -12.45 3.12
C TYR A 270 6.35 -13.09 2.54
N THR A 271 6.27 -13.10 1.21
CA THR A 271 5.16 -13.61 0.40
C THR A 271 5.62 -14.80 -0.43
N ILE A 272 4.75 -15.80 -0.53
CA ILE A 272 4.84 -16.90 -1.50
C ILE A 272 3.48 -17.06 -2.19
N GLY A 273 3.47 -17.51 -3.44
CA GLY A 273 2.22 -17.70 -4.15
C GLY A 273 2.37 -18.18 -5.58
N LYS A 274 1.29 -18.03 -6.32
CA LYS A 274 1.22 -18.29 -7.77
C LYS A 274 0.51 -17.12 -8.45
N GLY A 275 0.96 -16.78 -9.65
CA GLY A 275 0.34 -15.73 -10.45
C GLY A 275 0.83 -15.77 -11.89
N PRO A 276 0.24 -14.96 -12.78
CA PRO A 276 0.68 -14.91 -14.17
C PRO A 276 2.10 -14.37 -14.28
N GLU A 277 2.87 -14.96 -15.17
CA GLU A 277 4.26 -14.63 -15.45
C GLU A 277 4.61 -14.94 -16.89
N PHE A 278 5.38 -14.06 -17.52
CA PHE A 278 5.91 -14.28 -18.86
C PHE A 278 6.98 -15.38 -18.85
N ASN A 279 6.84 -16.37 -19.73
CA ASN A 279 7.79 -17.44 -19.97
C ASN A 279 8.48 -17.21 -21.31
N LYS A 280 9.75 -16.86 -21.30
CA LYS A 280 10.55 -16.56 -22.50
C LYS A 280 10.87 -17.78 -23.37
N ILE A 281 10.72 -19.01 -22.86
CA ILE A 281 10.98 -20.24 -23.63
C ILE A 281 9.81 -20.54 -24.54
N THR A 282 8.60 -20.32 -24.06
CA THR A 282 7.35 -20.62 -24.77
C THR A 282 6.74 -19.39 -25.43
N ASP A 283 7.25 -18.19 -25.13
CA ASP A 283 6.69 -16.88 -25.49
C ASP A 283 5.23 -16.72 -25.03
N SER A 284 4.91 -17.26 -23.86
CA SER A 284 3.56 -17.30 -23.33
C SER A 284 3.47 -16.70 -21.91
N ILE A 285 2.26 -16.31 -21.53
CA ILE A 285 1.94 -15.97 -20.14
C ILE A 285 1.37 -17.22 -19.46
N GLU A 286 2.02 -17.66 -18.40
CA GLU A 286 1.68 -18.88 -17.67
C GLU A 286 1.51 -18.57 -16.17
N VAL A 287 0.80 -19.45 -15.45
CA VAL A 287 0.74 -19.35 -13.98
C VAL A 287 1.99 -20.00 -13.39
N SER A 288 2.83 -19.18 -12.77
CA SER A 288 4.10 -19.58 -12.16
C SER A 288 4.12 -19.30 -10.66
N THR A 289 5.09 -19.89 -9.98
CA THR A 289 5.36 -19.60 -8.55
C THR A 289 6.07 -18.27 -8.42
N LEU A 290 5.72 -17.53 -7.37
CA LEU A 290 6.36 -16.27 -7.01
C LEU A 290 6.70 -16.24 -5.52
N ARG A 291 7.73 -15.48 -5.18
CA ARG A 291 8.18 -15.32 -3.80
C ARG A 291 8.96 -14.04 -3.62
N GLY A 292 8.92 -13.48 -2.44
CA GLY A 292 9.72 -12.32 -2.10
C GLY A 292 9.21 -11.58 -0.89
N GLY A 293 9.92 -10.53 -0.53
CA GLY A 293 9.59 -9.72 0.63
C GLY A 293 10.70 -8.73 0.95
N TYR A 294 10.68 -8.24 2.17
CA TYR A 294 11.68 -7.28 2.67
C TYR A 294 11.93 -7.44 4.15
N LEU A 295 13.06 -6.91 4.58
CA LEU A 295 13.42 -6.71 5.97
C LEU A 295 13.97 -5.29 6.13
N THR A 296 13.38 -4.50 7.02
CA THR A 296 13.83 -3.16 7.41
C THR A 296 14.27 -3.17 8.86
N VAL A 297 15.43 -2.61 9.14
CA VAL A 297 15.93 -2.33 10.48
C VAL A 297 16.03 -0.83 10.64
N SER A 298 15.55 -0.29 11.75
CA SER A 298 15.51 1.14 12.01
C SER A 298 15.81 1.47 13.47
N TYR A 299 16.19 2.72 13.72
CA TYR A 299 16.42 3.22 15.06
C TYR A 299 15.80 4.61 15.22
N MET A 300 14.87 4.78 16.15
CA MET A 300 14.21 6.06 16.42
C MET A 300 15.00 6.86 17.46
N ALA A 301 15.79 7.81 16.99
CA ALA A 301 16.52 8.76 17.85
C ALA A 301 15.67 10.02 18.07
N LYS A 302 15.44 10.39 19.32
CA LYS A 302 14.66 11.59 19.70
C LYS A 302 15.62 12.66 20.24
N PHE A 303 15.60 13.84 19.64
CA PHE A 303 16.41 15.00 20.02
C PHE A 303 15.51 16.19 20.30
N LYS A 304 15.28 16.49 21.58
CA LYS A 304 14.37 17.56 21.98
C LYS A 304 12.97 17.41 21.31
N LYS A 305 12.70 18.23 20.28
CA LYS A 305 11.45 18.22 19.52
C LYS A 305 11.56 17.54 18.15
N GLN A 306 12.74 17.02 17.79
CA GLN A 306 13.00 16.39 16.49
C GLN A 306 13.16 14.89 16.65
N ILE A 307 12.89 14.16 15.58
CA ILE A 307 13.08 12.72 15.50
C ILE A 307 13.90 12.42 14.26
N LEU A 308 14.92 11.59 14.41
CA LEU A 308 15.70 11.03 13.31
C LEU A 308 15.56 9.52 13.31
N ILE A 309 15.20 8.93 12.18
CA ILE A 309 15.00 7.49 12.02
C ILE A 309 15.88 7.00 10.87
N PRO A 310 17.17 6.71 11.10
CA PRO A 310 17.96 5.97 10.13
C PRO A 310 17.42 4.55 9.96
N PHE A 311 17.52 4.03 8.73
CA PHE A 311 17.11 2.68 8.42
C PHE A 311 17.94 2.06 7.31
N ILE A 312 17.97 0.73 7.33
CA ILE A 312 18.50 -0.11 6.25
C ILE A 312 17.40 -1.09 5.90
N ARG A 313 17.15 -1.29 4.59
CA ARG A 313 16.16 -2.22 4.08
C ARG A 313 16.77 -3.06 2.98
N TYR A 314 16.55 -4.36 3.03
CA TYR A 314 16.81 -5.26 1.92
C TYR A 314 15.48 -5.81 1.39
N GLN A 315 15.31 -5.83 0.06
CA GLN A 315 14.17 -6.48 -0.57
C GLN A 315 14.62 -7.48 -1.64
N TYR A 316 13.83 -8.52 -1.78
CA TYR A 316 13.96 -9.57 -2.77
C TYR A 316 12.61 -9.87 -3.40
N TYR A 317 12.58 -10.09 -4.71
CA TYR A 317 11.40 -10.59 -5.40
C TYR A 317 11.83 -11.47 -6.59
N ASP A 318 11.10 -12.57 -6.79
CA ASP A 318 11.27 -13.53 -7.88
C ASP A 318 9.87 -13.96 -8.33
N GLY A 319 9.48 -13.64 -9.59
CA GLY A 319 8.17 -13.99 -10.16
C GLY A 319 7.58 -12.91 -11.06
N GLY A 320 6.39 -13.20 -11.56
CA GLY A 320 5.67 -12.32 -12.48
C GLY A 320 5.04 -11.10 -11.80
N LYS A 321 4.96 -9.99 -12.54
CA LYS A 321 4.21 -8.80 -12.15
C LYS A 321 3.00 -8.62 -13.05
N LYS A 322 1.88 -9.14 -12.62
CA LYS A 322 0.61 -9.20 -13.38
C LYS A 322 0.11 -7.86 -13.93
N HIS A 323 0.48 -6.76 -13.29
CA HIS A 323 0.05 -5.40 -13.69
C HIS A 323 0.93 -4.76 -14.76
N GLU A 324 2.02 -5.41 -15.14
CA GLU A 324 2.95 -4.93 -16.17
C GLU A 324 2.73 -5.65 -17.51
N ARG A 325 3.40 -5.16 -18.55
CA ARG A 325 3.33 -5.75 -19.89
C ARG A 325 3.65 -7.25 -19.85
N ASP A 326 2.80 -8.05 -20.49
CA ASP A 326 2.96 -9.52 -20.62
C ASP A 326 3.13 -10.24 -19.28
N ALA A 327 2.61 -9.68 -18.16
CA ALA A 327 2.90 -10.17 -16.81
C ALA A 327 4.41 -10.39 -16.58
N ARG A 328 5.20 -9.42 -16.95
CA ARG A 328 6.66 -9.40 -16.97
C ARG A 328 7.30 -10.16 -15.82
N THR A 329 8.23 -11.08 -16.10
CA THR A 329 9.02 -11.77 -15.08
C THR A 329 10.03 -10.84 -14.44
N TYR A 330 10.30 -10.99 -13.14
CA TYR A 330 11.24 -10.19 -12.37
C TYR A 330 12.13 -11.04 -11.47
N ILE A 331 13.37 -10.64 -11.35
CA ILE A 331 14.25 -10.95 -10.23
C ILE A 331 14.78 -9.62 -9.70
N VAL A 332 14.44 -9.27 -8.46
CA VAL A 332 14.84 -8.02 -7.81
C VAL A 332 15.66 -8.32 -6.57
N LYS A 333 16.79 -7.65 -6.44
CA LYS A 333 17.63 -7.62 -5.24
C LYS A 333 18.03 -6.17 -5.00
N GLU A 334 17.53 -5.56 -3.92
CA GLU A 334 17.82 -4.16 -3.62
C GLU A 334 18.20 -3.99 -2.17
N LEU A 335 19.23 -3.19 -1.96
CA LEU A 335 19.61 -2.65 -0.66
C LEU A 335 19.28 -1.16 -0.65
N GLU A 336 18.56 -0.74 0.35
CA GLU A 336 18.12 0.64 0.55
C GLU A 336 18.67 1.14 1.89
N ILE A 337 19.36 2.26 1.86
CA ILE A 337 19.93 2.92 3.05
C ILE A 337 19.35 4.32 3.11
N GLY A 338 18.72 4.67 4.20
CA GLY A 338 18.05 5.95 4.28
C GLY A 338 17.88 6.47 5.70
N GLY A 339 17.27 7.63 5.78
CA GLY A 339 16.87 8.24 7.03
C GLY A 339 15.72 9.19 6.85
N GLU A 340 14.82 9.20 7.82
CA GLU A 340 13.73 10.16 7.95
C GLU A 340 14.07 11.12 9.08
N TRP A 341 14.02 12.40 8.78
CA TRP A 341 14.17 13.46 9.76
C TRP A 341 12.86 14.24 9.92
N GLN A 342 12.21 14.06 11.05
CA GLN A 342 11.03 14.82 11.45
C GLN A 342 11.48 16.07 12.21
N PHE A 343 11.51 17.20 11.52
CA PHE A 343 11.87 18.49 12.11
C PHE A 343 10.82 18.95 13.12
N ASN A 344 9.52 18.72 12.79
CA ASN A 344 8.38 18.94 13.68
C ASN A 344 7.22 18.03 13.22
N ARG A 345 6.03 18.19 13.81
CA ARG A 345 4.84 17.39 13.47
C ARG A 345 4.34 17.59 12.03
N ASN A 346 4.66 18.74 11.43
CA ASN A 346 4.12 19.14 10.15
C ASN A 346 5.12 18.93 9.01
N PHE A 347 6.43 18.82 9.30
CA PHE A 347 7.46 18.73 8.27
C PHE A 347 8.46 17.60 8.54
N GLU A 348 8.69 16.81 7.52
CA GLU A 348 9.73 15.76 7.52
C GLU A 348 10.49 15.72 6.19
N LEU A 349 11.72 15.27 6.25
CA LEU A 349 12.60 15.05 5.12
C LEU A 349 13.08 13.60 5.13
N VAL A 350 13.02 12.93 3.99
CA VAL A 350 13.53 11.57 3.80
C VAL A 350 14.59 11.58 2.74
N ALA A 351 15.78 11.03 3.04
CA ALA A 351 16.81 10.73 2.06
C ALA A 351 17.00 9.21 1.96
N HIS A 352 17.05 8.69 0.73
CA HIS A 352 16.98 7.25 0.48
C HIS A 352 17.89 6.86 -0.69
N TYR A 353 19.01 6.19 -0.39
CA TYR A 353 19.94 5.66 -1.36
C TYR A 353 19.60 4.20 -1.68
N THR A 354 19.43 3.88 -2.95
CA THR A 354 19.05 2.56 -3.45
C THR A 354 20.20 1.98 -4.26
N ILE A 355 20.63 0.77 -3.90
CA ILE A 355 21.55 -0.07 -4.66
C ILE A 355 20.71 -1.19 -5.27
N SER A 356 20.51 -1.15 -6.58
CA SER A 356 19.55 -1.99 -7.27
C SER A 356 20.19 -2.96 -8.25
N ASN A 357 19.69 -4.19 -8.23
CA ASN A 357 19.92 -5.21 -9.23
C ASN A 357 18.56 -5.79 -9.63
N ARG A 358 18.11 -5.44 -10.85
CA ARG A 358 16.81 -5.83 -11.39
C ARG A 358 17.01 -6.53 -12.71
N ARG A 359 16.51 -7.74 -12.82
CA ARG A 359 16.27 -8.41 -14.09
C ARG A 359 14.77 -8.43 -14.33
N TYR A 360 14.33 -7.95 -15.50
CA TYR A 360 12.94 -8.08 -15.90
C TYR A 360 12.83 -8.34 -17.40
N GLU A 361 11.92 -9.24 -17.75
CA GLU A 361 11.79 -9.75 -19.12
C GLU A 361 10.31 -9.83 -19.51
N ASP A 362 10.03 -9.36 -20.71
CA ASP A 362 8.75 -9.54 -21.40
C ASP A 362 9.01 -9.97 -22.85
N PHE A 363 7.95 -10.15 -23.63
CA PHE A 363 8.05 -10.58 -25.03
C PHE A 363 8.93 -9.64 -25.88
N LEU A 364 8.90 -8.32 -25.62
CA LEU A 364 9.67 -7.32 -26.36
C LEU A 364 11.07 -7.06 -25.78
N LYS A 365 11.27 -7.37 -24.50
CA LYS A 365 12.54 -7.15 -23.78
C LYS A 365 12.98 -8.44 -23.11
N GLN A 366 13.88 -9.14 -23.73
CA GLN A 366 14.52 -10.33 -23.16
C GLN A 366 15.96 -10.01 -22.74
N ASN A 367 16.50 -10.77 -21.79
CA ASN A 367 17.85 -10.61 -21.23
C ASN A 367 18.15 -9.21 -20.64
N ASN A 368 17.15 -8.57 -20.09
CA ASN A 368 17.24 -7.21 -19.58
C ASN A 368 17.65 -7.18 -18.10
N LEU A 369 18.94 -7.21 -17.86
CA LEU A 369 19.51 -7.00 -16.53
C LEU A 369 19.91 -5.54 -16.35
N GLN A 370 19.44 -4.90 -15.30
CA GLN A 370 19.75 -3.53 -14.95
C GLN A 370 20.34 -3.47 -13.54
N THR A 371 21.54 -2.95 -13.43
CA THR A 371 22.20 -2.67 -12.14
C THR A 371 22.51 -1.20 -12.07
N GLY A 372 22.42 -0.62 -10.89
CA GLY A 372 22.73 0.77 -10.67
C GLY A 372 22.28 1.27 -9.31
N ASN A 373 22.67 2.50 -9.02
CA ASN A 373 22.37 3.16 -7.77
C ASN A 373 21.73 4.51 -8.04
N LEU A 374 20.92 4.97 -7.09
CA LEU A 374 20.37 6.33 -7.11
C LEU A 374 20.00 6.81 -5.71
N LEU A 375 20.10 8.12 -5.51
CA LEU A 375 19.61 8.81 -4.31
C LEU A 375 18.30 9.52 -4.62
N ARG A 376 17.33 9.40 -3.72
CA ARG A 376 16.05 10.12 -3.77
C ARG A 376 15.86 10.91 -2.49
N ILE A 377 15.34 12.12 -2.61
CA ILE A 377 15.05 12.98 -1.48
C ILE A 377 13.58 13.39 -1.53
N GLN A 378 12.88 13.30 -0.42
CA GLN A 378 11.48 13.68 -0.32
C GLN A 378 11.27 14.62 0.86
N ALA A 379 10.61 15.75 0.60
CA ALA A 379 10.05 16.60 1.62
C ALA A 379 8.56 16.31 1.77
N GLN A 380 8.07 16.23 2.99
CA GLN A 380 6.66 16.02 3.30
C GLN A 380 6.16 17.07 4.28
N VAL A 381 4.98 17.63 3.97
CA VAL A 381 4.23 18.51 4.85
C VAL A 381 2.90 17.83 5.20
N ASN A 382 2.61 17.76 6.52
CA ASN A 382 1.34 17.24 7.07
C ASN A 382 0.52 18.41 7.63
N PHE A 383 -0.78 18.46 7.36
CA PHE A 383 -1.70 19.52 7.79
C PHE A 383 -3.09 18.98 8.16
#